data_36dcd44f915b03d076db8afcee970508
#
_entry.id   36dcd44f915b03d076db8afcee970508
#
_cell.length_a   1.000
_cell.length_b   1.000
_cell.length_c   1.000
_cell.angle_alpha   90.00
_cell.angle_beta   90.00
_cell.angle_gamma   90.00
#
_symmetry.space_group_name_H-M   'P 1'
#
loop_
_entity.id
_entity.type
_entity.pdbx_description
1 polymer ?
#
loop_
_entity_poly.entity_id
_entity_poly.type
_entity_poly.pdbx_seq_one_letter_code
_entity_poly.pdbx_strand_id
1 'polypeptide(L)'
;MKDCIFAHEFEKCAMKNIPSFNSYIEKSIIDNWDLDAMTDYKGATLQYHDVARKIEKLHILFENSGVQKGDKIALCGRNSSCWAVAFLATLTYGAVVVPIQHEFTPDQVYNIVNHSESKLLFVGDVVATSIDADQMPNLEGIS
;
A
#
# COMPACT_ATOMS: atom_id res chain seq x y z
N MET A 1 30.35 14.76 24.03
CA MET A 1 30.76 13.88 22.92
C MET A 1 30.66 12.37 23.22
N LYS A 2 30.52 11.96 24.47
CA LYS A 2 30.30 10.54 24.84
C LYS A 2 28.83 10.11 24.75
N ASP A 3 27.88 11.03 24.76
CA ASP A 3 26.44 10.73 24.81
C ASP A 3 25.83 10.31 23.46
N CYS A 4 26.44 10.76 22.34
CA CYS A 4 25.97 10.38 21.00
C CYS A 4 26.28 8.93 20.61
N ILE A 5 27.35 8.35 21.12
CA ILE A 5 27.76 6.96 20.81
C ILE A 5 26.85 5.98 21.54
N PHE A 6 26.47 6.29 22.79
CA PHE A 6 25.57 5.46 23.58
C PHE A 6 24.14 5.45 23.01
N ALA A 7 23.64 6.60 22.54
CA ALA A 7 22.33 6.68 21.90
C ALA A 7 22.26 5.84 20.62
N HIS A 8 23.32 5.89 19.80
CA HIS A 8 23.37 5.15 18.54
C HIS A 8 23.51 3.62 18.74
N GLU A 9 24.23 3.19 19.77
CA GLU A 9 24.31 1.76 20.12
C GLU A 9 23.00 1.25 20.76
N PHE A 10 22.33 2.09 21.55
CA PHE A 10 21.03 1.76 22.16
C PHE A 10 19.93 1.65 21.10
N GLU A 11 19.90 2.55 20.11
CA GLU A 11 19.00 2.46 18.96
C GLU A 11 19.26 1.20 18.12
N LYS A 12 20.52 0.85 17.85
CA LYS A 12 20.88 -0.39 17.15
C LYS A 12 20.50 -1.64 17.93
N CYS A 13 20.60 -1.64 19.23
CA CYS A 13 20.25 -2.79 20.08
C CYS A 13 18.73 -2.93 20.22
N ALA A 14 18.00 -1.81 20.37
CA ALA A 14 16.56 -1.80 20.46
C ALA A 14 15.88 -2.19 19.14
N MET A 15 16.41 -1.73 17.99
CA MET A 15 15.88 -2.07 16.67
C MET A 15 16.07 -3.53 16.25
N LYS A 16 17.03 -4.25 16.83
CA LYS A 16 17.27 -5.67 16.50
C LYS A 16 16.17 -6.62 16.96
N ASN A 17 15.30 -6.20 17.87
CA ASN A 17 14.27 -7.05 18.47
C ASN A 17 12.83 -6.55 18.23
N ILE A 18 12.63 -5.47 17.49
CA ILE A 18 11.29 -5.00 17.14
C ILE A 18 10.84 -5.74 15.88
N PRO A 19 9.75 -6.54 15.94
CA PRO A 19 9.20 -7.17 14.75
C PRO A 19 8.81 -6.10 13.72
N SER A 20 9.06 -6.36 12.45
CA SER A 20 8.66 -5.45 11.38
C SER A 20 7.13 -5.40 11.27
N PHE A 21 6.58 -4.31 10.73
CA PHE A 21 5.15 -4.21 10.47
C PHE A 21 4.65 -5.39 9.60
N ASN A 22 5.45 -5.80 8.61
CA ASN A 22 5.14 -6.93 7.74
C ASN A 22 5.05 -8.25 8.51
N SER A 23 5.90 -8.47 9.53
CA SER A 23 5.82 -9.68 10.36
C SER A 23 4.55 -9.74 11.22
N TYR A 24 4.00 -8.58 11.62
CA TYR A 24 2.70 -8.52 12.30
C TYR A 24 1.55 -8.84 11.34
N ILE A 25 1.61 -8.32 10.09
CA ILE A 25 0.61 -8.65 9.06
C ILE A 25 0.59 -10.15 8.79
N GLU A 26 1.76 -10.73 8.53
CA GLU A 26 1.91 -12.17 8.26
C GLU A 26 1.38 -13.01 9.42
N LYS A 27 1.81 -12.70 10.65
CA LYS A 27 1.33 -13.40 11.85
C LYS A 27 -0.19 -13.28 12.00
N SER A 28 -0.76 -12.09 11.84
CA SER A 28 -2.20 -11.87 11.95
C SER A 28 -2.99 -12.68 10.94
N ILE A 29 -2.50 -12.79 9.70
CA ILE A 29 -3.13 -13.59 8.65
C ILE A 29 -3.08 -15.08 9.00
N ILE A 30 -1.92 -15.59 9.42
CA ILE A 30 -1.73 -17.02 9.74
C ILE A 30 -2.57 -17.41 10.96
N ASP A 31 -2.54 -16.62 12.03
CA ASP A 31 -3.21 -16.94 13.30
C ASP A 31 -4.75 -16.87 13.18
N ASN A 32 -5.29 -16.12 12.23
CA ASN A 32 -6.72 -15.86 12.09
C ASN A 32 -7.30 -16.32 10.74
N TRP A 33 -6.67 -17.25 10.07
CA TRP A 33 -6.87 -17.65 8.68
C TRP A 33 -8.34 -17.75 8.24
N ASP A 34 -9.19 -18.37 9.05
CA ASP A 34 -10.62 -18.61 8.76
C ASP A 34 -11.56 -17.59 9.44
N LEU A 35 -11.03 -16.54 10.06
CA LEU A 35 -11.83 -15.50 10.67
C LEU A 35 -12.13 -14.36 9.69
N ASP A 36 -13.19 -13.62 9.97
CA ASP A 36 -13.55 -12.41 9.23
C ASP A 36 -12.51 -11.31 9.49
N ALA A 37 -11.97 -10.73 8.42
CA ALA A 37 -10.94 -9.70 8.46
C ALA A 37 -11.47 -8.30 8.17
N MET A 38 -12.25 -8.16 7.10
CA MET A 38 -12.74 -6.87 6.61
C MET A 38 -14.14 -7.02 6.05
N THR A 39 -15.03 -6.09 6.39
CA THR A 39 -16.40 -6.04 5.86
C THR A 39 -16.67 -4.67 5.28
N ASP A 40 -17.08 -4.61 4.02
CA ASP A 40 -17.54 -3.38 3.40
C ASP A 40 -18.96 -3.04 3.87
N TYR A 41 -19.24 -1.76 4.07
CA TYR A 41 -20.58 -1.32 4.47
C TYR A 41 -21.64 -1.76 3.44
N LYS A 42 -22.60 -2.58 3.88
CA LYS A 42 -23.60 -3.24 3.01
C LYS A 42 -23.00 -4.08 1.88
N GLY A 43 -21.78 -4.52 2.02
CA GLY A 43 -21.03 -5.27 1.03
C GLY A 43 -20.55 -6.63 1.53
N ALA A 44 -19.58 -7.19 0.84
CA ALA A 44 -19.00 -8.48 1.15
C ALA A 44 -18.05 -8.42 2.36
N THR A 45 -17.92 -9.55 3.04
CA THR A 45 -16.91 -9.78 4.05
C THR A 45 -15.76 -10.60 3.45
N LEU A 46 -14.53 -10.17 3.69
CA LEU A 46 -13.32 -10.92 3.39
C LEU A 46 -12.80 -11.59 4.66
N GLN A 47 -12.48 -12.87 4.57
CA GLN A 47 -11.72 -13.56 5.60
C GLN A 47 -10.22 -13.30 5.43
N TYR A 48 -9.41 -13.60 6.46
CA TYR A 48 -7.96 -13.38 6.39
C TYR A 48 -7.31 -14.12 5.24
N HIS A 49 -7.74 -15.35 4.93
CA HIS A 49 -7.23 -16.08 3.77
C HIS A 49 -7.59 -15.43 2.42
N ASP A 50 -8.74 -14.73 2.33
CA ASP A 50 -9.10 -13.99 1.12
C ASP A 50 -8.21 -12.77 0.95
N VAL A 51 -7.89 -12.08 2.06
CA VAL A 51 -6.93 -10.97 2.08
C VAL A 51 -5.56 -11.46 1.61
N ALA A 52 -5.07 -12.59 2.13
CA ALA A 52 -3.79 -13.18 1.71
C ALA A 52 -3.74 -13.46 0.21
N ARG A 53 -4.78 -14.12 -0.33
CA ARG A 53 -4.86 -14.44 -1.76
C ARG A 53 -4.92 -13.19 -2.65
N LYS A 54 -5.60 -12.15 -2.18
CA LYS A 54 -5.66 -10.88 -2.91
C LYS A 54 -4.32 -10.14 -2.88
N ILE A 55 -3.61 -10.14 -1.77
CA ILE A 55 -2.26 -9.61 -1.64
C ILE A 55 -1.33 -10.31 -2.63
N GLU A 56 -1.35 -11.66 -2.68
CA GLU A 56 -0.52 -12.43 -3.59
C GLU A 56 -0.79 -12.08 -5.07
N LYS A 57 -2.05 -11.95 -5.44
CA LYS A 57 -2.42 -11.51 -6.81
C LYS A 57 -1.89 -10.13 -7.15
N LEU A 58 -1.92 -9.19 -6.20
CA LEU A 58 -1.35 -7.87 -6.40
C LEU A 58 0.17 -7.89 -6.48
N HIS A 59 0.86 -8.75 -5.70
CA HIS A 59 2.29 -8.93 -5.84
C HIS A 59 2.68 -9.41 -7.24
N ILE A 60 1.94 -10.36 -7.80
CA ILE A 60 2.15 -10.82 -9.20
C ILE A 60 1.93 -9.68 -10.19
N LEU A 61 0.90 -8.84 -9.97
CA LEU A 61 0.66 -7.65 -10.79
C LEU A 61 1.84 -6.67 -10.71
N PHE A 62 2.36 -6.41 -9.51
CA PHE A 62 3.50 -5.51 -9.30
C PHE A 62 4.75 -6.04 -10.01
N GLU A 63 5.04 -7.32 -9.90
CA GLU A 63 6.16 -7.96 -10.61
C GLU A 63 6.03 -7.82 -12.13
N ASN A 64 4.84 -8.10 -12.67
CA ASN A 64 4.56 -7.99 -14.11
C ASN A 64 4.63 -6.54 -14.60
N SER A 65 4.36 -5.57 -13.74
CA SER A 65 4.48 -4.14 -14.02
C SER A 65 5.89 -3.58 -13.74
N GLY A 66 6.87 -4.42 -13.46
CA GLY A 66 8.26 -4.01 -13.23
C GLY A 66 8.51 -3.23 -11.94
N VAL A 67 7.57 -3.23 -10.99
CA VAL A 67 7.73 -2.55 -9.70
C VAL A 67 8.85 -3.18 -8.89
N GLN A 68 9.73 -2.36 -8.36
CA GLN A 68 10.85 -2.78 -7.51
C GLN A 68 10.60 -2.36 -6.04
N LYS A 69 11.34 -2.99 -5.13
CA LYS A 69 11.33 -2.55 -3.71
C LYS A 69 11.74 -1.08 -3.61
N GLY A 70 10.96 -0.32 -2.84
CA GLY A 70 11.16 1.12 -2.67
C GLY A 70 10.47 1.99 -3.73
N ASP A 71 9.95 1.42 -4.80
CA ASP A 71 9.10 2.15 -5.74
C ASP A 71 7.80 2.58 -5.06
N LYS A 72 7.21 3.67 -5.54
CA LYS A 72 5.99 4.24 -4.96
C LYS A 72 4.78 3.78 -5.75
N ILE A 73 3.73 3.42 -5.01
CA ILE A 73 2.42 3.06 -5.54
C ILE A 73 1.38 3.98 -4.91
N ALA A 74 0.69 4.75 -5.74
CA ALA A 74 -0.35 5.66 -5.28
C ALA A 74 -1.70 4.95 -5.16
N LEU A 75 -2.44 5.28 -4.10
CA LEU A 75 -3.78 4.75 -3.84
C LEU A 75 -4.74 5.92 -3.65
N CYS A 76 -5.70 6.07 -4.56
CA CYS A 76 -6.71 7.13 -4.50
C CYS A 76 -8.11 6.54 -4.57
N GLY A 77 -8.80 6.48 -3.45
CA GLY A 77 -10.13 5.88 -3.38
C GLY A 77 -10.77 6.02 -2.00
N ARG A 78 -12.05 5.68 -1.92
CA ARG A 78 -12.76 5.60 -0.64
C ARG A 78 -12.27 4.42 0.17
N ASN A 79 -12.37 4.54 1.49
CA ASN A 79 -12.10 3.43 2.40
C ASN A 79 -12.98 2.22 2.04
N SER A 80 -12.33 1.12 1.70
CA SER A 80 -12.96 -0.15 1.32
C SER A 80 -12.00 -1.29 1.59
N SER A 81 -12.51 -2.52 1.56
CA SER A 81 -11.67 -3.72 1.66
C SER A 81 -10.64 -3.78 0.52
N CYS A 82 -11.01 -3.37 -0.70
CA CYS A 82 -10.08 -3.30 -1.84
C CYS A 82 -8.95 -2.30 -1.60
N TRP A 83 -9.27 -1.10 -1.08
CA TRP A 83 -8.26 -0.10 -0.73
C TRP A 83 -7.30 -0.63 0.34
N ALA A 84 -7.85 -1.25 1.40
CA ALA A 84 -7.04 -1.81 2.48
C ALA A 84 -6.13 -2.96 1.98
N VAL A 85 -6.63 -3.82 1.12
CA VAL A 85 -5.83 -4.90 0.51
C VAL A 85 -4.71 -4.34 -0.37
N ALA A 86 -4.97 -3.32 -1.20
CA ALA A 86 -3.95 -2.67 -2.01
C ALA A 86 -2.87 -1.99 -1.15
N PHE A 87 -3.28 -1.36 -0.03
CA PHE A 87 -2.37 -0.78 0.95
C PHE A 87 -1.46 -1.85 1.58
N LEU A 88 -2.03 -2.95 2.07
CA LEU A 88 -1.27 -4.05 2.68
C LEU A 88 -0.36 -4.73 1.65
N ALA A 89 -0.84 -4.96 0.43
CA ALA A 89 -0.05 -5.55 -0.64
C ALA A 89 1.18 -4.68 -0.98
N THR A 90 1.00 -3.36 -1.06
CA THR A 90 2.12 -2.43 -1.31
C THR A 90 3.18 -2.52 -0.23
N LEU A 91 2.77 -2.51 1.05
CA LEU A 91 3.71 -2.60 2.18
C LEU A 91 4.42 -3.94 2.24
N THR A 92 3.69 -5.05 2.06
CA THR A 92 4.26 -6.40 2.15
C THR A 92 5.15 -6.75 0.97
N TYR A 93 4.95 -6.10 -0.18
CA TYR A 93 5.86 -6.19 -1.33
C TYR A 93 7.20 -5.48 -1.09
N GLY A 94 7.21 -4.52 -0.16
CA GLY A 94 8.37 -3.65 0.11
C GLY A 94 8.39 -2.39 -0.75
N ALA A 95 7.28 -2.06 -1.38
CA ALA A 95 7.05 -0.78 -2.05
C ALA A 95 6.59 0.29 -1.05
N VAL A 96 6.57 1.54 -1.47
CA VAL A 96 6.13 2.68 -0.67
C VAL A 96 4.73 3.07 -1.09
N VAL A 97 3.79 3.05 -0.15
CA VAL A 97 2.43 3.48 -0.41
C VAL A 97 2.31 5.00 -0.34
N VAL A 98 1.63 5.59 -1.32
CA VAL A 98 1.30 7.02 -1.38
C VAL A 98 -0.23 7.16 -1.34
N PRO A 99 -0.83 7.25 -0.14
CA PRO A 99 -2.27 7.37 -0.01
C PRO A 99 -2.72 8.79 -0.38
N ILE A 100 -3.73 8.87 -1.23
CA ILE A 100 -4.33 10.12 -1.73
C ILE A 100 -5.81 10.13 -1.35
N GLN A 101 -6.28 11.22 -0.79
CA GLN A 101 -7.69 11.36 -0.43
C GLN A 101 -8.56 11.43 -1.68
N HIS A 102 -9.66 10.66 -1.70
CA HIS A 102 -10.58 10.58 -2.83
C HIS A 102 -11.35 11.88 -3.14
N GLU A 103 -11.32 12.83 -2.20
CA GLU A 103 -11.95 14.16 -2.36
C GLU A 103 -11.05 15.19 -3.05
N PHE A 104 -9.79 14.83 -3.32
CA PHE A 104 -8.87 15.72 -4.02
C PHE A 104 -9.30 15.91 -5.47
N THR A 105 -9.08 17.13 -5.97
CA THR A 105 -9.31 17.43 -7.38
C THR A 105 -8.33 16.66 -8.28
N PRO A 106 -8.66 16.41 -9.56
CA PRO A 106 -7.74 15.74 -10.48
C PRO A 106 -6.34 16.38 -10.50
N ASP A 107 -6.25 17.70 -10.54
CA ASP A 107 -4.96 18.42 -10.53
C ASP A 107 -4.12 18.14 -9.27
N GLN A 108 -4.79 18.02 -8.11
CA GLN A 108 -4.10 17.67 -6.86
C GLN A 108 -3.59 16.22 -6.90
N VAL A 109 -4.37 15.31 -7.47
CA VAL A 109 -3.96 13.90 -7.65
C VAL A 109 -2.75 13.84 -8.59
N TYR A 110 -2.80 14.53 -9.74
CA TYR A 110 -1.67 14.58 -10.69
C TYR A 110 -0.40 15.12 -10.04
N ASN A 111 -0.51 16.20 -9.26
CA ASN A 111 0.62 16.80 -8.56
C ASN A 111 1.26 15.81 -7.57
N ILE A 112 0.46 15.08 -6.80
CA ILE A 112 0.98 14.11 -5.82
C ILE A 112 1.63 12.93 -6.53
N VAL A 113 0.97 12.35 -7.55
CA VAL A 113 1.48 11.21 -8.31
C VAL A 113 2.80 11.56 -8.99
N ASN A 114 2.86 12.71 -9.67
CA ASN A 114 4.06 13.16 -10.37
C ASN A 114 5.18 13.53 -9.39
N HIS A 115 4.88 14.24 -8.30
CA HIS A 115 5.88 14.61 -7.29
C HIS A 115 6.45 13.39 -6.55
N SER A 116 5.62 12.41 -6.26
CA SER A 116 6.08 11.16 -5.63
C SER A 116 6.82 10.24 -6.60
N GLU A 117 6.73 10.48 -7.90
CA GLU A 117 7.23 9.57 -8.94
C GLU A 117 6.62 8.16 -8.80
N SER A 118 5.32 8.09 -8.51
CA SER A 118 4.62 6.83 -8.37
C SER A 118 4.60 6.07 -9.70
N LYS A 119 4.89 4.78 -9.66
CA LYS A 119 4.88 3.91 -10.85
C LYS A 119 3.51 3.37 -11.19
N LEU A 120 2.70 3.09 -10.20
CA LEU A 120 1.33 2.62 -10.35
C LEU A 120 0.38 3.54 -9.57
N LEU A 121 -0.84 3.65 -10.08
CA LEU A 121 -1.94 4.34 -9.43
C LEU A 121 -3.17 3.43 -9.38
N PHE A 122 -3.62 3.09 -8.17
CA PHE A 122 -4.91 2.44 -7.94
C PHE A 122 -5.95 3.50 -7.66
N VAL A 123 -7.01 3.50 -8.44
CA VAL A 123 -8.14 4.46 -8.30
C VAL A 123 -9.45 3.75 -8.03
N GLY A 124 -10.22 4.30 -7.11
CA GLY A 124 -11.62 3.86 -6.93
C GLY A 124 -12.53 4.40 -8.05
N ASP A 125 -13.63 3.70 -8.31
CA ASP A 125 -14.57 3.97 -9.41
C ASP A 125 -14.98 5.44 -9.54
N VAL A 126 -15.20 6.13 -8.42
CA VAL A 126 -15.64 7.53 -8.40
C VAL A 126 -14.55 8.47 -8.92
N VAL A 127 -13.29 8.17 -8.59
CA VAL A 127 -12.14 8.99 -8.99
C VAL A 127 -11.71 8.66 -10.41
N ALA A 128 -11.79 7.39 -10.81
CA ALA A 128 -11.33 6.89 -12.11
C ALA A 128 -11.94 7.64 -13.30
N THR A 129 -13.20 8.07 -13.18
CA THR A 129 -13.93 8.79 -14.25
C THR A 129 -13.40 10.22 -14.50
N SER A 130 -12.66 10.78 -13.56
CA SER A 130 -12.15 12.16 -13.62
C SER A 130 -10.64 12.25 -13.85
N ILE A 131 -9.93 11.12 -13.87
CA ILE A 131 -8.47 11.07 -14.01
C ILE A 131 -8.08 10.87 -15.47
N ASP A 132 -7.12 11.67 -15.92
CA ASP A 132 -6.49 11.59 -17.23
C ASP A 132 -5.06 11.07 -17.08
N ALA A 133 -4.78 9.89 -17.65
CA ALA A 133 -3.47 9.24 -17.56
C ALA A 133 -2.37 10.06 -18.21
N ASP A 134 -2.69 10.83 -19.26
CA ASP A 134 -1.71 11.63 -20.00
C ASP A 134 -1.09 12.74 -19.13
N GLN A 135 -1.74 13.10 -18.03
CA GLN A 135 -1.23 14.06 -17.05
C GLN A 135 -0.19 13.48 -16.07
N MET A 136 0.05 12.17 -16.15
CA MET A 136 0.94 11.45 -15.23
C MET A 136 1.95 10.58 -16.02
N PRO A 137 2.93 11.21 -16.69
CA PRO A 137 3.82 10.54 -17.65
C PRO A 137 4.76 9.48 -17.04
N ASN A 138 4.93 9.47 -15.71
CA ASN A 138 5.79 8.50 -15.02
C ASN A 138 5.05 7.21 -14.62
N LEU A 139 3.72 7.15 -14.81
CA LEU A 139 2.95 5.96 -14.50
C LEU A 139 3.21 4.85 -15.52
N GLU A 140 3.47 3.65 -15.03
CA GLU A 140 3.54 2.44 -15.82
C GLU A 140 2.15 1.77 -15.96
N GLY A 141 1.18 2.14 -15.09
CA GLY A 141 -0.19 1.65 -15.15
C GLY A 141 -1.16 2.32 -14.18
N ILE A 142 -2.43 2.29 -14.56
CA ILE A 142 -3.58 2.66 -13.71
C ILE A 142 -4.50 1.44 -13.58
N SER A 143 -4.94 1.14 -12.36
CA SER A 143 -5.81 0.00 -12.06
C SER A 143 -6.92 0.38 -11.07
#